data_4ef51324f38cfe58790035dfff0659d6
#
_entry.id   4ef51324f38cfe58790035dfff0659d6
#
_cell.length_a   1.000
_cell.length_b   1.000
_cell.length_c   1.000
_cell.angle_alpha   90.00
_cell.angle_beta   90.00
_cell.angle_gamma   90.00
#
_symmetry.space_group_name_H-M   'P 1'
#
loop_
_entity.id
_entity.type
_entity.pdbx_description
1 polymer ?
#
loop_
_entity_poly.entity_id
_entity_poly.type
_entity_poly.pdbx_seq_one_letter_code
_entity_poly.pdbx_strand_id
1 'polypeptide(L)'
;MAATSRAISARVSYDSLPPQAKPTQTILVIEDYSDTRELLSALLRSHGYNVVEAEDGIEGILKAGWLYPDLILMDLSLPEMDGVEATSRIHAQSKLSRIPIFVVSAYLTEAVERAVRAAGCVEVFTKPFDSQELLDKIRATLSTEMQN
;
A
#
# COMPACT_ATOMS: atom_id res chain seq x y z
N MET A 1 36.04 -5.90 -19.78
CA MET A 1 35.15 -6.72 -18.97
C MET A 1 34.00 -5.96 -18.36
N ALA A 2 34.24 -4.83 -17.77
CA ALA A 2 33.17 -4.01 -17.18
C ALA A 2 32.19 -3.48 -18.22
N ALA A 3 32.59 -3.28 -19.46
CA ALA A 3 31.73 -2.75 -20.51
C ALA A 3 30.62 -3.73 -20.94
N THR A 4 30.85 -5.03 -20.78
CA THR A 4 29.91 -6.05 -21.21
C THR A 4 28.69 -6.13 -20.32
N SER A 5 28.86 -5.93 -19.00
CA SER A 5 27.74 -5.96 -18.04
C SER A 5 26.75 -4.83 -18.25
N ARG A 6 27.22 -3.66 -18.63
CA ARG A 6 26.34 -2.50 -18.80
C ARG A 6 25.43 -2.62 -20.02
N ALA A 7 25.92 -3.23 -21.08
CA ALA A 7 25.11 -3.41 -22.29
C ALA A 7 23.95 -4.36 -22.07
N ILE A 8 24.13 -5.36 -21.21
CA ILE A 8 23.09 -6.36 -20.93
C ILE A 8 21.98 -5.73 -20.08
N SER A 9 22.32 -5.01 -19.01
CA SER A 9 21.31 -4.48 -18.09
C SER A 9 20.43 -3.42 -18.73
N ALA A 10 20.92 -2.68 -19.72
CA ALA A 10 20.16 -1.61 -20.34
C ALA A 10 19.02 -2.10 -21.25
N ARG A 11 18.98 -3.40 -21.57
CA ARG A 11 18.02 -3.94 -22.54
C ARG A 11 16.95 -4.85 -21.95
N VAL A 12 16.99 -5.09 -20.66
CA VAL A 12 16.04 -6.00 -20.02
C VAL A 12 14.89 -5.19 -19.45
N SER A 13 13.66 -5.47 -19.90
CA SER A 13 12.48 -4.87 -19.31
C SER A 13 11.95 -5.75 -18.18
N TYR A 14 11.27 -5.15 -17.21
CA TYR A 14 10.71 -5.90 -16.09
C TYR A 14 9.70 -6.95 -16.54
N ASP A 15 8.95 -6.67 -17.61
CA ASP A 15 7.95 -7.61 -18.11
C ASP A 15 8.55 -8.89 -18.70
N SER A 16 9.79 -8.82 -19.18
CA SER A 16 10.46 -9.97 -19.75
C SER A 16 11.24 -10.79 -18.72
N LEU A 17 11.35 -10.31 -17.48
CA LEU A 17 12.06 -11.04 -16.43
C LEU A 17 11.20 -12.16 -15.86
N PRO A 18 11.81 -13.26 -15.39
CA PRO A 18 11.07 -14.28 -14.64
C PRO A 18 10.41 -13.67 -13.41
N PRO A 19 9.25 -14.18 -12.96
CA PRO A 19 8.57 -13.61 -11.80
C PRO A 19 9.44 -13.45 -10.56
N GLN A 20 10.32 -14.40 -10.29
CA GLN A 20 11.20 -14.35 -9.12
C GLN A 20 12.32 -13.30 -9.25
N ALA A 21 12.57 -12.78 -10.45
CA ALA A 21 13.60 -11.77 -10.69
C ALA A 21 13.04 -10.34 -10.68
N LYS A 22 11.72 -10.17 -10.60
CA LYS A 22 11.10 -8.84 -10.53
C LYS A 22 11.27 -8.27 -9.14
N PRO A 23 11.46 -6.94 -9.03
CA PRO A 23 11.54 -6.31 -7.71
C PRO A 23 10.29 -6.61 -6.89
N THR A 24 10.48 -6.95 -5.61
CA THR A 24 9.38 -7.21 -4.69
C THR A 24 8.79 -5.87 -4.24
N GLN A 25 7.49 -5.72 -4.41
CA GLN A 25 6.79 -4.52 -3.97
C GLN A 25 6.37 -4.67 -2.52
N THR A 26 6.44 -3.57 -1.78
CA THR A 26 6.17 -3.53 -0.35
C THR A 26 4.84 -2.84 -0.08
N ILE A 27 4.01 -3.48 0.73
CA ILE A 27 2.74 -2.91 1.18
C ILE A 27 2.82 -2.71 2.70
N LEU A 28 2.49 -1.50 3.14
CA LEU A 28 2.39 -1.18 4.56
C LEU A 28 0.93 -1.36 4.98
N VAL A 29 0.68 -2.23 5.95
CA VAL A 29 -0.66 -2.49 6.49
C VAL A 29 -0.77 -1.81 7.85
N ILE A 30 -1.68 -0.86 7.98
CA ILE A 30 -1.92 -0.11 9.22
C ILE A 30 -3.28 -0.52 9.76
N GLU A 31 -3.27 -1.35 10.79
CA GLU A 31 -4.46 -1.97 11.37
C GLU A 31 -4.17 -2.30 12.83
N ASP A 32 -5.01 -1.84 13.77
CA ASP A 32 -4.77 -2.06 15.19
C ASP A 32 -5.19 -3.45 15.66
N TYR A 33 -6.19 -4.06 15.03
CA TYR A 33 -6.66 -5.39 15.42
C TYR A 33 -5.72 -6.46 14.86
N SER A 34 -5.03 -7.16 15.75
CA SER A 34 -3.95 -8.08 15.35
C SER A 34 -4.43 -9.20 14.43
N ASP A 35 -5.61 -9.77 14.67
CA ASP A 35 -6.12 -10.87 13.84
C ASP A 35 -6.37 -10.42 12.41
N THR A 36 -6.97 -9.25 12.23
CA THR A 36 -7.21 -8.67 10.90
C THR A 36 -5.90 -8.31 10.22
N ARG A 37 -4.98 -7.72 10.98
CA ARG A 37 -3.66 -7.34 10.45
C ARG A 37 -2.90 -8.57 9.95
N GLU A 38 -2.88 -9.63 10.75
CA GLU A 38 -2.20 -10.88 10.39
C GLU A 38 -2.84 -11.53 9.17
N LEU A 39 -4.16 -11.52 9.10
CA LEU A 39 -4.90 -12.10 7.97
C LEU A 39 -4.59 -11.36 6.68
N LEU A 40 -4.65 -10.03 6.71
CA LEU A 40 -4.32 -9.21 5.54
C LEU A 40 -2.88 -9.42 5.11
N SER A 41 -1.97 -9.45 6.08
CA SER A 41 -0.54 -9.63 5.79
C SER A 41 -0.27 -10.99 5.16
N ALA A 42 -0.89 -12.04 5.69
CA ALA A 42 -0.74 -13.39 5.14
C ALA A 42 -1.27 -13.47 3.70
N LEU A 43 -2.43 -12.86 3.46
CA LEU A 43 -3.02 -12.81 2.12
C LEU A 43 -2.08 -12.13 1.13
N LEU A 44 -1.55 -10.97 1.49
CA LEU A 44 -0.67 -10.22 0.62
C LEU A 44 0.66 -10.93 0.37
N ARG A 45 1.24 -11.52 1.43
CA ARG A 45 2.47 -12.29 1.29
C ARG A 45 2.29 -13.49 0.38
N SER A 46 1.13 -14.15 0.46
CA SER A 46 0.85 -15.31 -0.40
C SER A 46 0.77 -14.94 -1.88
N HIS A 47 0.59 -13.65 -2.18
CA HIS A 47 0.55 -13.14 -3.56
C HIS A 47 1.85 -12.45 -3.96
N GLY A 48 2.91 -12.64 -3.18
CA GLY A 48 4.25 -12.22 -3.57
C GLY A 48 4.67 -10.83 -3.09
N TYR A 49 3.85 -10.18 -2.27
CA TYR A 49 4.20 -8.86 -1.75
C TYR A 49 5.03 -8.98 -0.48
N ASN A 50 5.93 -8.03 -0.29
CA ASN A 50 6.58 -7.83 1.00
C ASN A 50 5.64 -6.98 1.85
N VAL A 51 5.44 -7.35 3.10
CA VAL A 51 4.48 -6.66 3.98
C VAL A 51 5.18 -6.15 5.22
N VAL A 52 4.91 -4.89 5.53
CA VAL A 52 5.32 -4.26 6.78
C VAL A 52 4.04 -3.88 7.51
N GLU A 53 4.01 -4.06 8.81
CA GLU A 53 2.81 -3.85 9.62
C GLU A 53 2.99 -2.67 10.57
N ALA A 54 1.90 -1.96 10.84
CA ALA A 54 1.84 -0.92 11.86
C ALA A 54 0.52 -1.09 12.64
N GLU A 55 0.56 -0.84 13.93
CA GLU A 55 -0.59 -1.05 14.82
C GLU A 55 -1.42 0.19 15.04
N ASP A 56 -0.90 1.37 14.69
CA ASP A 56 -1.62 2.63 14.85
C ASP A 56 -1.16 3.64 13.79
N GLY A 57 -1.84 4.78 13.79
CA GLY A 57 -1.58 5.82 12.78
C GLY A 57 -0.19 6.43 12.90
N ILE A 58 0.29 6.64 14.12
CA ILE A 58 1.61 7.25 14.35
C ILE A 58 2.71 6.32 13.83
N GLU A 59 2.64 5.04 14.22
CA GLU A 59 3.58 4.04 13.72
C GLU A 59 3.53 3.93 12.20
N GLY A 60 2.31 3.98 11.63
CA GLY A 60 2.13 3.94 10.19
C GLY A 60 2.81 5.11 9.48
N ILE A 61 2.63 6.33 10.00
CA ILE A 61 3.26 7.52 9.43
C ILE A 61 4.78 7.40 9.48
N LEU A 62 5.32 6.97 10.61
CA LEU A 62 6.76 6.81 10.79
C LEU A 62 7.32 5.77 9.82
N LYS A 63 6.68 4.60 9.74
CA LYS A 63 7.14 3.53 8.85
C LYS A 63 7.03 3.91 7.38
N ALA A 64 5.98 4.65 7.00
CA ALA A 64 5.87 5.16 5.64
C ALA A 64 7.05 6.06 5.29
N GLY A 65 7.44 6.94 6.22
CA GLY A 65 8.57 7.85 6.02
C GLY A 65 9.93 7.17 5.98
N TRP A 66 10.08 6.05 6.67
CA TRP A 66 11.34 5.30 6.68
C TRP A 66 11.48 4.35 5.50
N LEU A 67 10.38 3.71 5.09
CA LEU A 67 10.42 2.56 4.20
C LEU A 67 9.95 2.87 2.77
N TYR A 68 9.24 3.96 2.58
CA TYR A 68 8.68 4.34 1.27
C TYR A 68 7.96 3.15 0.62
N PRO A 69 6.88 2.62 1.24
CA PRO A 69 6.18 1.47 0.67
C PRO A 69 5.57 1.83 -0.68
N ASP A 70 5.27 0.81 -1.46
CA ASP A 70 4.66 1.00 -2.78
C ASP A 70 3.17 1.26 -2.69
N LEU A 71 2.54 0.81 -1.60
CA LEU A 71 1.12 1.00 -1.34
C LEU A 71 0.86 0.90 0.17
N ILE A 72 -0.15 1.61 0.64
CA ILE A 72 -0.56 1.56 2.05
C ILE A 72 -2.02 1.09 2.13
N LEU A 73 -2.27 0.09 2.99
CA LEU A 73 -3.63 -0.28 3.39
C LEU A 73 -3.88 0.34 4.75
N MET A 74 -4.92 1.15 4.85
CA MET A 74 -5.21 1.95 6.04
C MET A 74 -6.59 1.62 6.60
N ASP A 75 -6.65 1.19 7.86
CA ASP A 75 -7.91 1.12 8.58
C ASP A 75 -8.26 2.51 9.11
N LEU A 76 -9.54 2.86 9.10
CA LEU A 76 -9.99 4.15 9.63
C LEU A 76 -10.15 4.14 11.15
N SER A 77 -10.49 2.99 11.72
CA SER A 77 -10.77 2.85 13.16
C SER A 77 -9.51 2.55 13.95
N LEU A 78 -8.58 3.52 14.00
CA LEU A 78 -7.30 3.37 14.69
C LEU A 78 -7.35 4.08 16.05
N PRO A 79 -6.56 3.60 17.05
CA PRO A 79 -6.48 4.30 18.33
C PRO A 79 -5.68 5.60 18.20
N GLU A 80 -6.02 6.56 19.06
CA GLU A 80 -5.35 7.86 19.21
C GLU A 80 -5.46 8.79 18.00
N MET A 81 -5.16 8.30 16.81
CA MET A 81 -5.27 9.07 15.56
C MET A 81 -6.05 8.23 14.57
N ASP A 82 -7.19 8.74 14.08
CA ASP A 82 -7.98 7.99 13.12
C ASP A 82 -7.30 7.91 11.74
N GLY A 83 -7.79 7.00 10.90
CA GLY A 83 -7.20 6.76 9.59
C GLY A 83 -7.35 7.92 8.61
N VAL A 84 -8.37 8.77 8.78
CA VAL A 84 -8.53 9.97 7.95
C VAL A 84 -7.38 10.94 8.22
N GLU A 85 -7.09 11.19 9.49
CA GLU A 85 -5.98 12.05 9.88
C GLU A 85 -4.63 11.47 9.45
N ALA A 86 -4.44 10.16 9.66
CA ALA A 86 -3.21 9.50 9.24
C ALA A 86 -3.00 9.60 7.73
N THR A 87 -4.06 9.36 6.94
CA THR A 87 -4.04 9.50 5.48
C THR A 87 -3.64 10.92 5.09
N SER A 88 -4.26 11.90 5.70
CA SER A 88 -3.98 13.31 5.43
C SER A 88 -2.51 13.65 5.72
N ARG A 89 -2.00 13.19 6.86
CA ARG A 89 -0.61 13.47 7.26
C ARG A 89 0.42 12.82 6.34
N ILE A 90 0.14 11.59 5.89
CA ILE A 90 1.02 10.91 4.95
C ILE A 90 1.00 11.65 3.61
N HIS A 91 -0.19 11.90 3.10
CA HIS A 91 -0.36 12.54 1.79
C HIS A 91 0.21 13.95 1.73
N ALA A 92 0.23 14.66 2.85
CA ALA A 92 0.77 16.01 2.93
C ALA A 92 2.30 16.06 2.83
N GLN A 93 2.98 14.96 3.06
CA GLN A 93 4.44 14.90 2.94
C GLN A 93 4.81 14.73 1.48
N SER A 94 5.57 15.66 0.92
CA SER A 94 5.88 15.66 -0.52
C SER A 94 6.54 14.37 -0.98
N LYS A 95 7.36 13.75 -0.14
CA LYS A 95 8.04 12.49 -0.48
C LYS A 95 7.10 11.29 -0.47
N LEU A 96 5.96 11.38 0.19
CA LEU A 96 5.01 10.28 0.35
C LEU A 96 3.71 10.50 -0.43
N SER A 97 3.52 11.68 -1.02
CA SER A 97 2.25 12.07 -1.64
C SER A 97 1.85 11.20 -2.83
N ARG A 98 2.78 10.50 -3.43
CA ARG A 98 2.50 9.62 -4.58
C ARG A 98 2.21 8.19 -4.19
N ILE A 99 2.42 7.82 -2.93
CA ILE A 99 2.14 6.46 -2.48
C ILE A 99 0.62 6.28 -2.42
N PRO A 100 0.05 5.34 -3.19
CA PRO A 100 -1.40 5.13 -3.14
C PRO A 100 -1.83 4.58 -1.79
N ILE A 101 -2.89 5.17 -1.23
CA ILE A 101 -3.45 4.74 0.05
C ILE A 101 -4.82 4.15 -0.23
N PHE A 102 -5.02 2.89 0.14
CA PHE A 102 -6.30 2.19 0.09
C PHE A 102 -6.85 2.14 1.50
N VAL A 103 -8.09 2.52 1.65
CA VAL A 103 -8.76 2.51 2.96
C VAL A 103 -9.68 1.29 3.05
N VAL A 104 -9.62 0.60 4.19
CA VAL A 104 -10.50 -0.53 4.48
C VAL A 104 -11.19 -0.22 5.82
N SER A 105 -12.53 -0.16 5.83
CA SER A 105 -13.26 0.24 7.02
C SER A 105 -14.54 -0.57 7.22
N ALA A 106 -14.88 -0.85 8.47
CA ALA A 106 -16.13 -1.51 8.83
C ALA A 106 -17.32 -0.55 8.75
N TYR A 107 -17.08 0.74 8.98
CA TYR A 107 -18.13 1.75 9.00
C TYR A 107 -17.80 2.88 8.05
N LEU A 108 -18.45 2.87 6.90
CA LEU A 108 -18.18 3.85 5.86
C LEU A 108 -19.49 4.56 5.50
N THR A 109 -19.59 5.84 5.84
CA THR A 109 -20.69 6.70 5.40
C THR A 109 -20.22 7.52 4.21
N GLU A 110 -21.16 8.13 3.50
CA GLU A 110 -20.80 9.02 2.39
C GLU A 110 -19.91 10.17 2.85
N ALA A 111 -20.18 10.72 4.05
CA ALA A 111 -19.38 11.81 4.60
C ALA A 111 -17.97 11.37 4.91
N VAL A 112 -17.79 10.18 5.47
CA VAL A 112 -16.46 9.61 5.77
C VAL A 112 -15.72 9.31 4.49
N GLU A 113 -16.40 8.75 3.50
CA GLU A 113 -15.79 8.47 2.20
C GLU A 113 -15.28 9.75 1.55
N ARG A 114 -16.10 10.81 1.56
CA ARG A 114 -15.66 12.10 1.02
C ARG A 114 -14.46 12.65 1.78
N ALA A 115 -14.47 12.54 3.10
CA ALA A 115 -13.38 13.03 3.93
C ALA A 115 -12.07 12.30 3.64
N VAL A 116 -12.09 10.97 3.53
CA VAL A 116 -10.88 10.21 3.31
C VAL A 116 -10.35 10.37 1.88
N ARG A 117 -11.23 10.53 0.91
CA ARG A 117 -10.80 10.82 -0.46
C ARG A 117 -10.20 12.21 -0.56
N ALA A 118 -10.78 13.19 0.15
CA ALA A 118 -10.20 14.53 0.22
C ALA A 118 -8.84 14.51 0.94
N ALA A 119 -8.64 13.59 1.88
CA ALA A 119 -7.36 13.42 2.56
C ALA A 119 -6.28 12.78 1.69
N GLY A 120 -6.66 12.17 0.55
CA GLY A 120 -5.71 11.64 -0.41
C GLY A 120 -5.81 10.17 -0.73
N CYS A 121 -6.79 9.42 -0.16
CA CYS A 121 -6.91 8.01 -0.49
C CYS A 121 -7.43 7.83 -1.92
N VAL A 122 -7.05 6.72 -2.55
CA VAL A 122 -7.44 6.46 -3.95
C VAL A 122 -8.50 5.38 -4.08
N GLU A 123 -8.64 4.48 -3.12
CA GLU A 123 -9.64 3.43 -3.12
C GLU A 123 -10.17 3.19 -1.72
N VAL A 124 -11.44 2.82 -1.63
CA VAL A 124 -12.11 2.55 -0.35
C VAL A 124 -12.80 1.20 -0.43
N PHE A 125 -12.60 0.39 0.59
CA PHE A 125 -13.22 -0.94 0.71
C PHE A 125 -13.96 -1.02 2.04
N THR A 126 -15.20 -1.52 2.00
CA THR A 126 -16.00 -1.74 3.21
C THR A 126 -15.80 -3.18 3.68
N LYS A 127 -15.56 -3.36 4.99
CA LYS A 127 -15.46 -4.71 5.59
C LYS A 127 -16.87 -5.29 5.78
N PRO A 128 -17.10 -6.57 5.53
CA PRO A 128 -16.17 -7.51 4.92
C PRO A 128 -16.01 -7.23 3.42
N PHE A 129 -14.79 -7.32 2.92
CA PHE A 129 -14.49 -7.06 1.52
C PHE A 129 -14.18 -8.35 0.78
N ASP A 130 -14.31 -8.31 -0.53
CA ASP A 130 -13.90 -9.40 -1.41
C ASP A 130 -12.38 -9.36 -1.58
N SER A 131 -11.70 -10.43 -1.14
CA SER A 131 -10.25 -10.51 -1.20
C SER A 131 -9.72 -10.41 -2.63
N GLN A 132 -10.42 -11.02 -3.58
CA GLN A 132 -9.99 -10.98 -4.98
C GLN A 132 -10.11 -9.57 -5.56
N GLU A 133 -11.18 -8.86 -5.21
CA GLU A 133 -11.36 -7.48 -5.65
C GLU A 133 -10.24 -6.59 -5.11
N LEU A 134 -9.90 -6.74 -3.83
CA LEU A 134 -8.81 -5.99 -3.22
C LEU A 134 -7.48 -6.27 -3.94
N LEU A 135 -7.17 -7.56 -4.14
CA LEU A 135 -5.93 -7.97 -4.80
C LEU A 135 -5.85 -7.46 -6.25
N ASP A 136 -6.97 -7.52 -6.97
CA ASP A 136 -7.00 -7.04 -8.35
C ASP A 136 -6.75 -5.53 -8.42
N LYS A 137 -7.33 -4.77 -7.50
CA LYS A 137 -7.11 -3.33 -7.44
C LYS A 137 -5.68 -2.98 -7.06
N ILE A 138 -5.10 -3.71 -6.11
CA ILE A 138 -3.70 -3.52 -5.73
C ILE A 138 -2.81 -3.79 -6.93
N ARG A 139 -3.02 -4.91 -7.60
CA ARG A 139 -2.21 -5.29 -8.77
C ARG A 139 -2.29 -4.24 -9.86
N ALA A 140 -3.50 -3.78 -10.18
CA ALA A 140 -3.70 -2.77 -11.21
C ALA A 140 -3.02 -1.45 -10.86
N THR A 141 -3.13 -1.02 -9.61
CA THR A 141 -2.52 0.23 -9.14
C THR A 141 -0.99 0.16 -9.19
N LEU A 142 -0.42 -0.93 -8.70
CA LEU A 142 1.04 -1.08 -8.66
C LEU A 142 1.65 -1.29 -10.04
N SER A 143 0.92 -1.95 -10.95
CA SER A 143 1.39 -2.10 -12.33
C SER A 143 1.45 -0.75 -13.06
N THR A 144 0.49 0.12 -12.82
CA THR A 144 0.47 1.46 -13.40
C THR A 144 1.63 2.31 -12.87
N GLU A 145 1.89 2.22 -11.56
CA GLU A 145 3.01 2.95 -10.94
C GLU A 145 4.36 2.51 -11.50
N MET A 146 4.52 1.22 -11.78
CA MET A 146 5.77 0.70 -12.34
C MET A 146 6.03 1.15 -13.78
N GLN A 147 4.98 1.50 -14.51
CA GLN A 147 5.12 1.94 -15.90
C GLN A 147 5.49 3.43 -16.01
N ASN A 148 5.34 4.15 -14.94
CA ASN A 148 5.63 5.58 -14.88
C ASN A 148 6.98 5.82 -14.20
#